data_9abec959e2367a046c8f867c7f70c0e1
#
_entry.id   9abec959e2367a046c8f867c7f70c0e1
#
_cell.length_a   1.000
_cell.length_b   1.000
_cell.length_c   1.000
_cell.angle_alpha   90.00
_cell.angle_beta   90.00
_cell.angle_gamma   90.00
#
_symmetry.space_group_name_H-M   'P 1'
#
loop_
_entity.id
_entity.type
_entity.pdbx_description
1 polymer ?
#
loop_
_entity_poly.entity_id
_entity_poly.type
_entity_poly.pdbx_seq_one_letter_code
_entity_poly.pdbx_strand_id
1 'polypeptide(L)'
;MNILLVDDEAPALRELSDAVSAALQGEQIYSFIKAKKAMEYAEKTRIDLAFLDINMRFIDGITMAKKLQKLYPECNIIFCTGYTEYALDALDIYCSGYLLKPVTQQGVQGVLNHLRHPLPLKKHRVELRCFGNYDVLCDGRPVAFKYKKTRELLAYLTDRRGAEATTQEIMAAIFEENKPSYFSNIRLDLLDTLAALGIADVVSTSYGRMSIV
;
A
#
# COMPACT_ATOMS: atom_id res chain seq x y z
N MET A 1 -7.32 -0.38 0.10
CA MET A 1 -7.87 -0.30 1.47
C MET A 1 -8.82 0.88 1.58
N ASN A 2 -9.67 0.91 2.62
CA ASN A 2 -10.62 2.01 2.83
C ASN A 2 -10.15 2.88 4.00
N ILE A 3 -9.95 4.15 3.72
CA ILE A 3 -9.45 5.15 4.68
C ILE A 3 -10.58 6.12 5.01
N LEU A 4 -10.85 6.31 6.29
CA LEU A 4 -11.86 7.23 6.79
C LEU A 4 -11.19 8.46 7.40
N LEU A 5 -11.58 9.66 6.95
CA LEU A 5 -11.14 10.93 7.52
C LEU A 5 -12.34 11.66 8.11
N VAL A 6 -12.23 12.10 9.37
CA VAL A 6 -13.32 12.81 10.04
C VAL A 6 -12.80 14.00 10.83
N ASP A 7 -13.29 15.16 10.47
CA ASP A 7 -12.96 16.43 11.12
C ASP A 7 -14.11 17.41 10.85
N ASP A 8 -14.66 18.07 11.88
CA ASP A 8 -15.80 18.96 11.70
C ASP A 8 -15.39 20.35 11.17
N GLU A 9 -14.09 20.63 11.07
CA GLU A 9 -13.52 21.82 10.44
C GLU A 9 -13.13 21.55 9.00
N ALA A 10 -13.84 22.12 8.03
CA ALA A 10 -13.60 21.89 6.62
C ALA A 10 -12.18 22.25 6.11
N PRO A 11 -11.49 23.29 6.62
CA PRO A 11 -10.10 23.53 6.26
C PRO A 11 -9.16 22.42 6.74
N ALA A 12 -9.27 22.00 8.01
CA ALA A 12 -8.44 20.96 8.60
C ALA A 12 -8.66 19.60 7.90
N LEU A 13 -9.92 19.27 7.56
CA LEU A 13 -10.25 18.07 6.79
C LEU A 13 -9.61 18.07 5.40
N ARG A 14 -9.52 19.23 4.74
CA ARG A 14 -8.83 19.34 3.44
C ARG A 14 -7.33 19.11 3.57
N GLU A 15 -6.67 19.79 4.53
CA GLU A 15 -5.24 19.58 4.79
C GLU A 15 -4.92 18.12 5.11
N LEU A 16 -5.73 17.50 5.96
CA LEU A 16 -5.63 16.08 6.29
C LEU A 16 -5.79 15.21 5.04
N SER A 17 -6.80 15.48 4.21
CA SER A 17 -7.04 14.73 2.98
C SER A 17 -5.88 14.83 1.99
N ASP A 18 -5.31 16.02 1.82
CA ASP A 18 -4.15 16.26 0.94
C ASP A 18 -2.92 15.51 1.46
N ALA A 19 -2.62 15.60 2.76
CA ALA A 19 -1.50 14.91 3.39
C ALA A 19 -1.62 13.38 3.28
N VAL A 20 -2.82 12.83 3.54
CA VAL A 20 -3.08 11.39 3.45
C VAL A 20 -3.04 10.91 1.99
N SER A 21 -3.62 11.67 1.05
CA SER A 21 -3.58 11.33 -0.38
C SER A 21 -2.15 11.32 -0.94
N ALA A 22 -1.30 12.23 -0.48
CA ALA A 22 0.10 12.27 -0.86
C ALA A 22 0.92 11.10 -0.27
N ALA A 23 0.57 10.65 0.95
CA ALA A 23 1.25 9.54 1.63
C ALA A 23 0.76 8.16 1.16
N LEU A 24 -0.52 8.02 0.81
CA LEU A 24 -1.20 6.75 0.48
C LEU A 24 -1.85 6.82 -0.90
N GLN A 25 -1.02 6.95 -1.93
CA GLN A 25 -1.48 7.09 -3.31
C GLN A 25 -2.29 5.86 -3.79
N GLY A 26 -3.41 6.15 -4.45
CA GLY A 26 -4.25 5.13 -5.07
C GLY A 26 -5.13 4.33 -4.09
N GLU A 27 -5.24 4.78 -2.83
CA GLU A 27 -6.17 4.21 -1.85
C GLU A 27 -7.54 4.91 -1.88
N GLN A 28 -8.57 4.26 -1.33
CA GLN A 28 -9.92 4.83 -1.28
C GLN A 28 -10.06 5.69 -0.02
N ILE A 29 -10.18 7.00 -0.18
CA ILE A 29 -10.29 7.97 0.91
C ILE A 29 -11.71 8.52 0.96
N TYR A 30 -12.31 8.45 2.15
CA TYR A 30 -13.66 8.91 2.43
C TYR A 30 -13.62 9.96 3.53
N SER A 31 -13.95 11.19 3.20
CA SER A 31 -13.85 12.37 4.09
C SER A 31 -15.22 12.84 4.54
N PHE A 32 -15.40 13.08 5.83
CA PHE A 32 -16.67 13.50 6.42
C PHE A 32 -16.48 14.64 7.41
N ILE A 33 -17.26 15.72 7.25
CA ILE A 33 -17.37 16.82 8.22
C ILE A 33 -18.29 16.44 9.41
N LYS A 34 -19.14 15.43 9.24
CA LYS A 34 -20.13 15.02 10.24
C LYS A 34 -19.82 13.61 10.73
N ALA A 35 -19.41 13.46 12.00
CA ALA A 35 -19.14 12.18 12.63
C ALA A 35 -20.30 11.17 12.48
N LYS A 36 -21.58 11.65 12.57
CA LYS A 36 -22.74 10.78 12.36
C LYS A 36 -22.77 10.14 10.98
N LYS A 37 -22.52 10.92 9.92
CA LYS A 37 -22.49 10.40 8.53
C LYS A 37 -21.31 9.45 8.31
N ALA A 38 -20.16 9.74 8.92
CA ALA A 38 -19.01 8.87 8.90
C ALA A 38 -19.32 7.50 9.54
N MET A 39 -20.02 7.48 10.65
CA MET A 39 -20.45 6.24 11.31
C MET A 39 -21.49 5.46 10.47
N GLU A 40 -22.50 6.13 9.91
CA GLU A 40 -23.48 5.51 8.99
C GLU A 40 -22.79 4.88 7.76
N TYR A 41 -21.70 5.47 7.30
CA TYR A 41 -20.88 4.92 6.23
C TYR A 41 -20.05 3.71 6.70
N ALA A 42 -19.42 3.83 7.86
CA ALA A 42 -18.60 2.77 8.45
C ALA A 42 -19.43 1.52 8.83
N GLU A 43 -20.73 1.65 9.12
CA GLU A 43 -21.62 0.49 9.35
C GLU A 43 -21.83 -0.36 8.07
N LYS A 44 -21.64 0.22 6.88
CA LYS A 44 -21.87 -0.42 5.57
C LYS A 44 -20.59 -0.77 4.83
N THR A 45 -19.48 -0.19 5.24
CA THR A 45 -18.19 -0.31 4.55
C THR A 45 -17.08 -0.56 5.55
N ARG A 46 -16.35 -1.66 5.38
CA ARG A 46 -15.18 -1.96 6.23
C ARG A 46 -14.17 -0.82 6.13
N ILE A 47 -13.72 -0.36 7.29
CA ILE A 47 -12.66 0.65 7.41
C ILE A 47 -11.38 -0.03 7.92
N ASP A 48 -10.29 0.20 7.20
CA ASP A 48 -8.97 -0.36 7.54
C ASP A 48 -8.12 0.64 8.33
N LEU A 49 -8.29 1.94 8.04
CA LEU A 49 -7.53 3.03 8.65
C LEU A 49 -8.45 4.24 8.84
N ALA A 50 -8.46 4.82 10.03
CA ALA A 50 -9.26 6.02 10.32
C ALA A 50 -8.40 7.12 10.93
N PHE A 51 -8.50 8.32 10.37
CA PHE A 51 -7.95 9.56 10.94
C PHE A 51 -9.12 10.37 11.51
N LEU A 52 -9.09 10.64 12.79
CA LEU A 52 -10.18 11.24 13.51
C LEU A 52 -9.70 12.49 14.26
N ASP A 53 -10.39 13.62 14.08
CA ASP A 53 -10.25 14.71 15.04
C ASP A 53 -10.87 14.29 16.37
N ILE A 54 -10.25 14.71 17.47
CA ILE A 54 -10.77 14.41 18.82
C ILE A 54 -11.92 15.36 19.15
N ASN A 55 -11.76 16.63 18.83
CA ASN A 55 -12.62 17.71 19.35
C ASN A 55 -13.72 18.08 18.36
N MET A 56 -14.61 17.13 18.06
CA MET A 56 -15.74 17.32 17.15
C MET A 56 -17.05 17.59 17.88
N ARG A 57 -17.95 18.36 17.27
CA ARG A 57 -19.29 18.62 17.77
C ARG A 57 -20.14 17.34 17.74
N PHE A 58 -21.00 17.15 18.74
CA PHE A 58 -21.98 16.06 18.89
C PHE A 58 -21.41 14.68 19.21
N ILE A 59 -20.36 14.24 18.58
CA ILE A 59 -19.69 12.96 18.82
C ILE A 59 -18.20 13.24 18.79
N ASP A 60 -17.54 13.11 19.93
CA ASP A 60 -16.08 13.24 20.00
C ASP A 60 -15.36 12.07 19.33
N GLY A 61 -14.11 12.33 18.89
CA GLY A 61 -13.32 11.34 18.17
C GLY A 61 -13.03 10.07 18.96
N ILE A 62 -12.92 10.18 20.29
CA ILE A 62 -12.68 9.05 21.19
C ILE A 62 -13.88 8.11 21.22
N THR A 63 -15.08 8.65 21.36
CA THR A 63 -16.33 7.87 21.28
C THR A 63 -16.48 7.20 19.92
N MET A 64 -16.14 7.91 18.84
CA MET A 64 -16.17 7.37 17.50
C MET A 64 -15.16 6.24 17.31
N ALA A 65 -13.93 6.41 17.80
CA ALA A 65 -12.88 5.39 17.75
C ALA A 65 -13.31 4.09 18.43
N LYS A 66 -13.88 4.18 19.65
CA LYS A 66 -14.42 3.01 20.38
C LYS A 66 -15.50 2.27 19.60
N LYS A 67 -16.36 2.98 18.87
CA LYS A 67 -17.39 2.37 18.02
C LYS A 67 -16.77 1.68 16.80
N LEU A 68 -15.80 2.33 16.13
CA LEU A 68 -15.08 1.74 15.00
C LEU A 68 -14.31 0.48 15.40
N GLN A 69 -13.64 0.48 16.55
CA GLN A 69 -12.93 -0.72 17.05
C GLN A 69 -13.88 -1.88 17.39
N LYS A 70 -15.12 -1.59 17.82
CA LYS A 70 -16.14 -2.65 18.01
C LYS A 70 -16.60 -3.25 16.68
N LEU A 71 -16.72 -2.43 15.63
CA LEU A 71 -17.10 -2.91 14.29
C LEU A 71 -15.93 -3.61 13.58
N TYR A 72 -14.75 -3.06 13.72
CA TYR A 72 -13.52 -3.47 13.05
C TYR A 72 -12.35 -3.49 14.02
N PRO A 73 -12.13 -4.60 14.74
CA PRO A 73 -11.07 -4.72 15.75
C PRO A 73 -9.65 -4.47 15.21
N GLU A 74 -9.43 -4.72 13.92
CA GLU A 74 -8.15 -4.51 13.24
C GLU A 74 -8.02 -3.13 12.58
N CYS A 75 -9.03 -2.25 12.71
CA CYS A 75 -8.96 -0.90 12.17
C CYS A 75 -7.90 -0.09 12.93
N ASN A 76 -6.94 0.47 12.20
CA ASN A 76 -5.99 1.39 12.78
C ASN A 76 -6.64 2.75 12.99
N ILE A 77 -6.59 3.26 14.21
CA ILE A 77 -7.10 4.59 14.56
C ILE A 77 -5.93 5.53 14.79
N ILE A 78 -5.93 6.65 14.06
CA ILE A 78 -4.97 7.74 14.22
C ILE A 78 -5.76 9.00 14.60
N PHE A 79 -5.41 9.61 15.72
CA PHE A 79 -6.00 10.90 16.09
C PHE A 79 -5.23 12.06 15.47
N CYS A 80 -5.98 13.07 15.00
CA CYS A 80 -5.45 14.29 14.42
C CYS A 80 -6.07 15.48 15.18
N THR A 81 -5.30 16.16 16.02
CA THR A 81 -5.84 17.25 16.87
C THR A 81 -4.83 18.37 17.04
N GLY A 82 -5.33 19.57 17.36
CA GLY A 82 -4.50 20.71 17.75
C GLY A 82 -4.02 20.70 19.20
N TYR A 83 -4.45 19.74 20.01
CA TYR A 83 -4.22 19.73 21.45
C TYR A 83 -3.38 18.53 21.87
N THR A 84 -2.36 18.76 22.70
CA THR A 84 -1.46 17.72 23.20
C THR A 84 -2.00 16.98 24.43
N GLU A 85 -2.95 17.58 25.14
CA GLU A 85 -3.50 17.07 26.40
C GLU A 85 -4.32 15.78 26.26
N TYR A 86 -4.89 15.52 25.07
CA TYR A 86 -5.66 14.29 24.80
C TYR A 86 -4.80 13.07 24.44
N ALA A 87 -3.47 13.21 24.43
CA ALA A 87 -2.57 12.11 24.11
C ALA A 87 -2.70 10.93 25.09
N LEU A 88 -2.97 11.21 26.37
CA LEU A 88 -3.17 10.17 27.39
C LEU A 88 -4.49 9.42 27.17
N ASP A 89 -5.58 10.12 26.89
CA ASP A 89 -6.88 9.50 26.60
C ASP A 89 -6.85 8.64 25.32
N ALA A 90 -6.03 9.05 24.34
CA ALA A 90 -5.78 8.29 23.11
C ALA A 90 -5.04 6.98 23.37
N LEU A 91 -4.12 6.94 24.34
CA LEU A 91 -3.41 5.72 24.76
C LEU A 91 -4.35 4.71 25.40
N ASP A 92 -5.32 5.13 26.20
CA ASP A 92 -6.28 4.26 26.87
C ASP A 92 -7.17 3.45 25.90
N ILE A 93 -7.39 3.95 24.70
CA ILE A 93 -8.13 3.25 23.65
C ILE A 93 -7.23 2.52 22.65
N TYR A 94 -5.94 2.37 22.97
CA TYR A 94 -5.00 1.65 22.12
C TYR A 94 -5.02 2.13 20.66
N CYS A 95 -5.00 3.46 20.43
CA CYS A 95 -4.88 4.00 19.08
C CYS A 95 -3.56 3.56 18.42
N SER A 96 -3.52 3.57 17.09
CA SER A 96 -2.32 3.24 16.33
C SER A 96 -1.38 4.43 16.14
N GLY A 97 -1.87 5.65 16.40
CA GLY A 97 -1.06 6.85 16.27
C GLY A 97 -1.77 8.13 16.65
N TYR A 98 -0.97 9.20 16.75
CA TYR A 98 -1.40 10.53 17.11
C TYR A 98 -0.64 11.55 16.29
N LEU A 99 -1.34 12.49 15.67
CA LEU A 99 -0.79 13.55 14.85
C LEU A 99 -1.26 14.91 15.36
N LEU A 100 -0.33 15.83 15.50
CA LEU A 100 -0.66 17.23 15.79
C LEU A 100 -0.98 17.98 14.51
N LYS A 101 -2.03 18.79 14.52
CA LYS A 101 -2.33 19.74 13.44
C LYS A 101 -1.29 20.88 13.44
N PRO A 102 -0.81 21.35 12.27
CA PRO A 102 -1.21 20.93 10.93
C PRO A 102 -0.63 19.56 10.53
N VAL A 103 -1.45 18.71 9.93
CA VAL A 103 -1.05 17.37 9.51
C VAL A 103 -0.23 17.42 8.22
N THR A 104 0.98 16.88 8.24
CA THR A 104 1.88 16.86 7.09
C THR A 104 2.01 15.44 6.52
N GLN A 105 2.38 15.35 5.22
CA GLN A 105 2.69 14.06 4.57
C GLN A 105 3.74 13.27 5.36
N GLN A 106 4.81 13.92 5.83
CA GLN A 106 5.86 13.27 6.62
C GLN A 106 5.33 12.72 7.95
N GLY A 107 4.46 13.49 8.63
CA GLY A 107 3.80 13.05 9.86
C GLY A 107 2.94 11.80 9.62
N VAL A 108 2.15 11.80 8.54
CA VAL A 108 1.36 10.62 8.15
C VAL A 108 2.26 9.43 7.88
N GLN A 109 3.33 9.57 7.08
CA GLN A 109 4.28 8.49 6.81
C GLN A 109 4.94 7.95 8.09
N GLY A 110 5.31 8.85 9.01
CA GLY A 110 5.89 8.45 10.31
C GLY A 110 4.97 7.54 11.11
N VAL A 111 3.67 7.89 11.20
CA VAL A 111 2.69 7.07 11.94
C VAL A 111 2.41 5.74 11.23
N LEU A 112 2.37 5.73 9.88
CA LEU A 112 2.13 4.51 9.10
C LEU A 112 3.20 3.43 9.33
N ASN A 113 4.43 3.81 9.68
CA ASN A 113 5.52 2.86 9.97
C ASN A 113 5.36 2.14 11.33
N HIS A 114 4.45 2.63 12.19
CA HIS A 114 4.27 2.13 13.55
C HIS A 114 2.83 1.71 13.86
N LEU A 115 2.06 1.36 12.83
CA LEU A 115 0.68 0.93 13.01
C LEU A 115 0.59 -0.34 13.85
N ARG A 116 -0.46 -0.42 14.66
CA ARG A 116 -0.73 -1.55 15.54
C ARG A 116 -1.12 -2.82 14.78
N HIS A 117 -1.89 -2.64 13.71
CA HIS A 117 -2.31 -3.73 12.83
C HIS A 117 -1.69 -3.52 11.45
N PRO A 118 -1.18 -4.58 10.81
CA PRO A 118 -0.67 -4.47 9.45
C PRO A 118 -1.81 -4.01 8.52
N LEU A 119 -1.51 -3.04 7.65
CA LEU A 119 -2.47 -2.65 6.62
C LEU A 119 -2.65 -3.80 5.62
N PRO A 120 -3.87 -3.97 5.08
CA PRO A 120 -4.08 -4.95 4.03
C PRO A 120 -3.17 -4.62 2.85
N LEU A 121 -2.30 -5.55 2.50
CA LEU A 121 -1.45 -5.41 1.32
C LEU A 121 -2.37 -5.23 0.10
N LYS A 122 -2.07 -4.24 -0.72
CA LYS A 122 -2.74 -4.05 -1.98
C LYS A 122 -2.44 -5.26 -2.85
N LYS A 123 -3.43 -6.13 -3.02
CA LYS A 123 -3.29 -7.27 -3.94
C LYS A 123 -3.40 -6.72 -5.36
N HIS A 124 -2.26 -6.45 -5.97
CA HIS A 124 -2.22 -6.13 -7.38
C HIS A 124 -2.57 -7.38 -8.20
N ARG A 125 -3.41 -7.20 -9.20
CA ARG A 125 -3.70 -8.27 -10.16
C ARG A 125 -2.63 -8.24 -11.25
N VAL A 126 -1.74 -9.24 -11.21
CA VAL A 126 -0.79 -9.47 -12.29
C VAL A 126 -1.39 -10.45 -13.28
N GLU A 127 -1.47 -10.06 -14.55
CA GLU A 127 -1.95 -10.89 -15.65
C GLU A 127 -0.81 -11.07 -16.65
N LEU A 128 -0.48 -12.32 -16.93
CA LEU A 128 0.51 -12.71 -17.92
C LEU A 128 -0.22 -13.27 -19.14
N ARG A 129 -0.13 -12.59 -20.28
CA ARG A 129 -0.71 -13.04 -21.54
C ARG A 129 0.36 -13.74 -22.36
N CYS A 130 0.21 -15.08 -22.51
CA CYS A 130 1.19 -15.93 -23.17
C CYS A 130 0.79 -16.32 -24.60
N PHE A 131 -0.43 -15.98 -25.05
CA PHE A 131 -0.89 -16.25 -26.41
C PHE A 131 -0.76 -15.01 -27.29
N GLY A 132 -0.11 -15.14 -28.42
CA GLY A 132 0.30 -14.03 -29.27
C GLY A 132 1.60 -13.41 -28.78
N ASN A 133 1.60 -12.12 -28.50
CA ASN A 133 2.74 -11.47 -27.86
C ASN A 133 2.68 -11.71 -26.34
N TYR A 134 3.83 -12.00 -25.74
CA TYR A 134 3.93 -12.07 -24.30
C TYR A 134 3.80 -10.67 -23.70
N ASP A 135 2.72 -10.45 -22.98
CA ASP A 135 2.43 -9.17 -22.31
C ASP A 135 2.21 -9.35 -20.80
N VAL A 136 2.69 -8.39 -20.04
CA VAL A 136 2.55 -8.32 -18.59
C VAL A 136 1.67 -7.13 -18.27
N LEU A 137 0.58 -7.37 -17.55
CA LEU A 137 -0.30 -6.30 -17.08
C LEU A 137 -0.33 -6.30 -15.54
N CYS A 138 -0.33 -5.12 -14.95
CA CYS A 138 -0.58 -4.91 -13.54
C CYS A 138 -1.83 -4.04 -13.41
N ASP A 139 -2.87 -4.55 -12.74
CA ASP A 139 -4.18 -3.91 -12.63
C ASP A 139 -4.77 -3.47 -13.99
N GLY A 140 -4.59 -4.32 -15.01
CA GLY A 140 -5.07 -4.08 -16.37
C GLY A 140 -4.23 -3.10 -17.20
N ARG A 141 -3.12 -2.57 -16.67
CA ARG A 141 -2.21 -1.66 -17.39
C ARG A 141 -0.95 -2.40 -17.81
N PRO A 142 -0.47 -2.21 -19.06
CA PRO A 142 0.77 -2.82 -19.51
C PRO A 142 1.97 -2.37 -18.67
N VAL A 143 2.81 -3.34 -18.28
CA VAL A 143 4.06 -3.09 -17.57
C VAL A 143 5.15 -2.79 -18.60
N ALA A 144 5.81 -1.64 -18.47
CA ALA A 144 6.93 -1.24 -19.31
C ALA A 144 8.26 -1.59 -18.63
N PHE A 145 9.09 -2.37 -19.31
CA PHE A 145 10.46 -2.68 -18.93
C PHE A 145 11.46 -1.84 -19.73
N LYS A 146 12.58 -1.48 -19.12
CA LYS A 146 13.64 -0.71 -19.78
C LYS A 146 14.31 -1.48 -20.91
N TYR A 147 14.47 -2.81 -20.75
CA TYR A 147 15.09 -3.67 -21.75
C TYR A 147 14.09 -4.70 -22.30
N LYS A 148 14.13 -4.95 -23.61
CA LYS A 148 13.31 -5.99 -24.25
C LYS A 148 13.57 -7.37 -23.63
N LYS A 149 14.82 -7.67 -23.30
CA LYS A 149 15.26 -8.93 -22.68
C LYS A 149 14.72 -9.14 -21.24
N THR A 150 14.32 -8.09 -20.53
CA THR A 150 13.65 -8.22 -19.24
C THR A 150 12.30 -8.93 -19.36
N ARG A 151 11.56 -8.64 -20.44
CA ARG A 151 10.29 -9.32 -20.74
C ARG A 151 10.53 -10.80 -21.09
N GLU A 152 11.59 -11.11 -21.84
CA GLU A 152 11.98 -12.49 -22.15
C GLU A 152 12.39 -13.27 -20.90
N LEU A 153 13.11 -12.63 -19.96
CA LEU A 153 13.44 -13.21 -18.65
C LEU A 153 12.17 -13.60 -17.87
N LEU A 154 11.22 -12.68 -17.78
CA LEU A 154 9.98 -12.97 -17.06
C LEU A 154 9.14 -14.04 -17.76
N ALA A 155 9.12 -14.05 -19.11
CA ALA A 155 8.46 -15.10 -19.89
C ALA A 155 9.08 -16.48 -19.63
N TYR A 156 10.41 -16.56 -19.61
CA TYR A 156 11.13 -17.79 -19.31
C TYR A 156 10.81 -18.31 -17.90
N LEU A 157 10.81 -17.44 -16.88
CA LEU A 157 10.45 -17.82 -15.52
C LEU A 157 8.99 -18.26 -15.42
N THR A 158 8.09 -17.62 -16.18
CA THR A 158 6.67 -17.99 -16.24
C THR A 158 6.47 -19.40 -16.81
N ASP A 159 7.19 -19.73 -17.91
CA ASP A 159 7.11 -21.05 -18.56
C ASP A 159 7.56 -22.18 -17.61
N ARG A 160 8.47 -21.89 -16.68
CA ARG A 160 8.93 -22.84 -15.65
C ARG A 160 7.92 -23.11 -14.53
N ARG A 161 6.80 -22.42 -14.49
CA ARG A 161 5.66 -22.64 -13.57
C ARG A 161 6.05 -22.77 -12.09
N GLY A 162 6.88 -21.86 -11.61
CA GLY A 162 7.37 -21.84 -10.23
C GLY A 162 8.62 -22.67 -9.96
N ALA A 163 9.13 -23.45 -10.93
CA ALA A 163 10.39 -24.14 -10.77
C ALA A 163 11.56 -23.13 -10.77
N GLU A 164 12.49 -23.30 -9.84
CA GLU A 164 13.69 -22.46 -9.78
C GLU A 164 14.56 -22.66 -11.03
N ALA A 165 15.10 -21.56 -11.53
CA ALA A 165 16.10 -21.53 -12.59
C ALA A 165 17.40 -20.91 -12.10
N THR A 166 18.52 -21.55 -12.37
CA THR A 166 19.85 -21.00 -12.08
C THR A 166 20.19 -19.88 -13.07
N THR A 167 21.10 -18.98 -12.65
CA THR A 167 21.63 -17.94 -13.55
C THR A 167 22.19 -18.52 -14.85
N GLN A 168 22.83 -19.67 -14.81
CA GLN A 168 23.41 -20.32 -15.99
C GLN A 168 22.32 -20.82 -16.96
N GLU A 169 21.28 -21.48 -16.43
CA GLU A 169 20.12 -21.93 -17.24
C GLU A 169 19.41 -20.75 -17.90
N ILE A 170 19.18 -19.67 -17.12
CA ILE A 170 18.54 -18.47 -17.63
C ILE A 170 19.37 -17.84 -18.76
N MET A 171 20.66 -17.69 -18.53
CA MET A 171 21.57 -17.10 -19.52
C MET A 171 21.61 -17.93 -20.80
N ALA A 172 21.71 -19.25 -20.70
CA ALA A 172 21.69 -20.14 -21.86
C ALA A 172 20.38 -20.09 -22.67
N ALA A 173 19.25 -19.84 -21.97
CA ALA A 173 17.95 -19.77 -22.63
C ALA A 173 17.66 -18.43 -23.31
N ILE A 174 18.16 -17.31 -22.76
CA ILE A 174 17.79 -15.95 -23.21
C ILE A 174 18.86 -15.33 -24.12
N PHE A 175 20.13 -15.74 -24.00
CA PHE A 175 21.23 -15.14 -24.73
C PHE A 175 21.93 -16.15 -25.63
N GLU A 176 22.26 -15.73 -26.84
CA GLU A 176 23.08 -16.49 -27.75
C GLU A 176 24.58 -16.50 -27.35
N GLU A 177 25.00 -15.46 -26.64
CA GLU A 177 26.34 -15.29 -26.11
C GLU A 177 26.31 -15.04 -24.59
N ASN A 178 27.33 -15.53 -23.88
CA ASN A 178 27.46 -15.33 -22.45
C ASN A 178 27.80 -13.86 -22.12
N LYS A 179 26.84 -13.08 -21.60
CA LYS A 179 26.97 -11.65 -21.25
C LYS A 179 26.55 -11.38 -19.80
N PRO A 180 27.36 -11.75 -18.79
CA PRO A 180 26.99 -11.69 -17.38
C PRO A 180 26.61 -10.27 -16.90
N SER A 181 27.35 -9.24 -17.35
CA SER A 181 27.06 -7.85 -16.99
C SER A 181 25.71 -7.37 -17.53
N TYR A 182 25.35 -7.80 -18.73
CA TYR A 182 24.06 -7.45 -19.33
C TYR A 182 22.89 -8.18 -18.62
N PHE A 183 23.09 -9.45 -18.23
CA PHE A 183 22.12 -10.18 -17.42
C PHE A 183 21.86 -9.49 -16.07
N SER A 184 22.91 -8.99 -15.40
CA SER A 184 22.75 -8.25 -14.14
C SER A 184 21.86 -7.01 -14.30
N ASN A 185 22.01 -6.27 -15.42
CA ASN A 185 21.16 -5.11 -15.71
C ASN A 185 19.70 -5.50 -15.96
N ILE A 186 19.45 -6.60 -16.67
CA ILE A 186 18.12 -7.12 -16.96
C ILE A 186 17.44 -7.62 -15.68
N ARG A 187 18.20 -8.31 -14.82
CA ARG A 187 17.71 -8.76 -13.51
C ARG A 187 17.31 -7.58 -12.63
N LEU A 188 18.14 -6.53 -12.56
CA LEU A 188 17.84 -5.31 -11.82
C LEU A 188 16.61 -4.61 -12.37
N ASP A 189 16.53 -4.42 -13.68
CA ASP A 189 15.35 -3.82 -14.34
C ASP A 189 14.06 -4.57 -13.99
N LEU A 190 14.10 -5.90 -13.98
CA LEU A 190 12.95 -6.71 -13.57
C LEU A 190 12.55 -6.43 -12.13
N LEU A 191 13.49 -6.55 -11.20
CA LEU A 191 13.22 -6.41 -9.75
C LEU A 191 12.80 -4.99 -9.39
N ASP A 192 13.45 -3.97 -9.93
CA ASP A 192 13.13 -2.56 -9.69
C ASP A 192 11.75 -2.20 -10.26
N THR A 193 11.41 -2.72 -11.45
CA THR A 193 10.09 -2.49 -12.07
C THR A 193 8.98 -3.14 -11.25
N LEU A 194 9.17 -4.39 -10.81
CA LEU A 194 8.18 -5.09 -9.97
C LEU A 194 8.04 -4.42 -8.59
N ALA A 195 9.15 -3.97 -7.99
CA ALA A 195 9.14 -3.25 -6.71
C ALA A 195 8.41 -1.90 -6.82
N ALA A 196 8.66 -1.13 -7.88
CA ALA A 196 7.97 0.14 -8.13
C ALA A 196 6.45 -0.03 -8.33
N LEU A 197 6.01 -1.20 -8.80
CA LEU A 197 4.60 -1.55 -8.94
C LEU A 197 4.00 -2.18 -7.66
N GLY A 198 4.79 -2.39 -6.61
CA GLY A 198 4.34 -3.04 -5.37
C GLY A 198 4.06 -4.54 -5.50
N ILE A 199 4.68 -5.20 -6.49
CA ILE A 199 4.54 -6.64 -6.80
C ILE A 199 5.89 -7.37 -6.79
N ALA A 200 6.82 -6.94 -5.94
CA ALA A 200 8.16 -7.54 -5.85
C ALA A 200 8.11 -9.03 -5.46
N ASP A 201 7.07 -9.45 -4.78
CA ASP A 201 6.81 -10.83 -4.34
C ASP A 201 6.46 -11.81 -5.47
N VAL A 202 6.19 -11.32 -6.67
CA VAL A 202 5.93 -12.16 -7.87
C VAL A 202 7.17 -12.96 -8.29
N VAL A 203 8.37 -12.46 -7.99
CA VAL A 203 9.64 -13.14 -8.32
C VAL A 203 10.47 -13.36 -7.08
N SER A 204 10.79 -14.61 -6.80
CA SER A 204 11.75 -14.99 -5.77
C SER A 204 13.17 -15.05 -6.34
N THR A 205 14.13 -14.56 -5.54
CA THR A 205 15.57 -14.65 -5.89
C THR A 205 16.36 -15.18 -4.69
N SER A 206 17.10 -16.25 -4.86
CA SER A 206 17.92 -16.85 -3.80
C SER A 206 19.17 -17.50 -4.39
N TYR A 207 20.34 -17.20 -3.84
CA TYR A 207 21.62 -17.86 -4.16
C TYR A 207 21.88 -18.10 -5.66
N GLY A 208 21.64 -17.08 -6.51
CA GLY A 208 21.84 -17.20 -7.96
C GLY A 208 20.73 -17.96 -8.71
N ARG A 209 19.59 -18.18 -8.07
CA ARG A 209 18.38 -18.77 -8.66
C ARG A 209 17.24 -17.77 -8.69
N MET A 210 16.32 -17.96 -9.60
CA MET A 210 15.10 -17.16 -9.74
C MET A 210 13.91 -18.07 -10.04
N SER A 211 12.74 -17.71 -9.52
CA SER A 211 11.45 -18.36 -9.83
C SER A 211 10.31 -17.37 -9.76
N ILE A 212 9.18 -17.70 -10.38
CA ILE A 212 7.89 -17.05 -10.11
C ILE A 212 7.26 -17.72 -8.89
N VAL A 213 6.63 -16.90 -8.03
CA VAL A 213 5.91 -17.34 -6.82
C VAL A 213 4.43 -17.50 -7.12
#